data_b526fa2a3772345d1f83eb8bfa143edd
#
_entry.id   b526fa2a3772345d1f83eb8bfa143edd
#
_cell.length_a   1.000
_cell.length_b   1.000
_cell.length_c   1.000
_cell.angle_alpha   90.00
_cell.angle_beta   90.00
_cell.angle_gamma   90.00
#
_symmetry.space_group_name_H-M   'P 1'
#
loop_
_entity.id
_entity.type
_entity.pdbx_description
1 polymer ?
#
loop_
_entity_poly.entity_id
_entity_poly.type
_entity_poly.pdbx_seq_one_letter_code
_entity_poly.pdbx_strand_id
1 'polypeptide(L)'
;MWKTARLIAALCLAASPSVAASPPELISKGEYLARAGDCVVCHTGPGEKPFAGGLRMSTPLGDLYTTNITSDKETGIGNYSFEDFAAAMRLGVAKDGHRLYPAMPYPSYAKVSDDDLRALYAFFMESVTPASRKNQPTEIPRPLNWRWPLTLWDAVFTDKVGFTPDPSHDAAWNRGAYLVQGLGHCGSCHTPRGIFFQEKALNQGGSKYLAGGTLDHWFASSLRGEAQAGLSSWSEAEIAAFLKTGHNSHATAFGTMIDAINNSTQYLSDEDLGAIATYLKSLPGNGGGTVEAANSSHTDGQRIYTQQCATCHLPDGKGHAPYIAPLTGNPTVADPDPSSLINIALNGSSRIVVAGMPDAYRMPQFRVLLRDDEIAEVVSYIRQSWGNTASSVTPDQVSKIRRASEAASDAVVILKMR
;
A
#
# COMPACT_ATOMS: atom_id res chain seq x y z
N MET A 1 -83.00 -27.13 -13.55
CA MET A 1 -81.82 -27.84 -13.05
C MET A 1 -80.59 -27.02 -13.41
N TRP A 2 -80.11 -26.19 -12.45
CA TRP A 2 -78.89 -25.35 -12.68
C TRP A 2 -77.74 -26.05 -12.02
N LYS A 3 -76.65 -26.30 -12.81
CA LYS A 3 -75.40 -26.84 -12.32
C LYS A 3 -74.45 -25.66 -12.01
N THR A 4 -74.14 -25.44 -10.73
CA THR A 4 -73.18 -24.47 -10.32
C THR A 4 -71.75 -25.08 -10.45
N ALA A 5 -70.92 -24.53 -11.35
CA ALA A 5 -69.52 -24.88 -11.47
C ALA A 5 -68.74 -24.05 -10.45
N ARG A 6 -68.04 -24.71 -9.51
CA ARG A 6 -67.09 -24.11 -8.58
C ARG A 6 -65.74 -24.02 -9.24
N LEU A 7 -65.28 -22.78 -9.52
CA LEU A 7 -63.89 -22.53 -9.88
C LEU A 7 -63.01 -22.62 -8.61
N ILE A 8 -62.08 -23.56 -8.59
CA ILE A 8 -61.01 -23.63 -7.57
C ILE A 8 -59.88 -22.81 -8.15
N ALA A 9 -59.61 -21.62 -7.57
CA ALA A 9 -58.42 -20.83 -7.87
C ALA A 9 -57.25 -21.45 -7.12
N ALA A 10 -56.32 -22.07 -7.83
CA ALA A 10 -55.05 -22.55 -7.28
C ALA A 10 -54.12 -21.34 -7.08
N LEU A 11 -53.86 -20.95 -5.85
CA LEU A 11 -52.90 -19.94 -5.44
C LEU A 11 -51.50 -20.55 -5.53
N CYS A 12 -50.79 -20.34 -6.63
CA CYS A 12 -49.34 -20.65 -6.70
C CYS A 12 -48.58 -19.66 -5.85
N LEU A 13 -48.22 -20.05 -4.61
CA LEU A 13 -47.20 -19.35 -3.80
C LEU A 13 -45.85 -19.55 -4.50
N ALA A 14 -45.39 -18.53 -5.19
CA ALA A 14 -44.03 -18.47 -5.66
C ALA A 14 -43.11 -18.29 -4.42
N ALA A 15 -42.50 -19.37 -3.97
CA ALA A 15 -41.44 -19.31 -2.97
C ALA A 15 -40.24 -18.55 -3.59
N SER A 16 -40.03 -17.33 -3.16
CA SER A 16 -38.79 -16.63 -3.47
C SER A 16 -37.61 -17.44 -2.89
N PRO A 17 -36.56 -17.73 -3.69
CA PRO A 17 -35.41 -18.44 -3.17
C PRO A 17 -34.79 -17.55 -2.07
N SER A 18 -34.85 -18.01 -0.82
CA SER A 18 -34.07 -17.41 0.26
C SER A 18 -32.59 -17.69 -0.06
N VAL A 19 -31.82 -16.65 -0.35
CA VAL A 19 -30.36 -16.77 -0.43
C VAL A 19 -29.91 -17.17 0.98
N ALA A 20 -29.38 -18.39 1.11
CA ALA A 20 -28.83 -18.86 2.37
C ALA A 20 -27.63 -17.96 2.75
N ALA A 21 -27.55 -17.57 4.03
CA ALA A 21 -26.40 -16.82 4.53
C ALA A 21 -25.10 -17.60 4.34
N SER A 22 -24.03 -16.90 4.07
CA SER A 22 -22.70 -17.52 3.90
C SER A 22 -22.22 -18.15 5.22
N PRO A 23 -21.45 -19.25 5.16
CA PRO A 23 -20.82 -19.82 6.35
C PRO A 23 -19.96 -18.80 7.09
N PRO A 24 -19.98 -18.75 8.45
CA PRO A 24 -19.17 -17.80 9.23
C PRO A 24 -17.68 -17.85 8.91
N GLU A 25 -17.15 -19.03 8.60
CA GLU A 25 -15.76 -19.25 8.23
C GLU A 25 -15.40 -18.52 6.91
N LEU A 26 -16.33 -18.51 5.94
CA LEU A 26 -16.15 -17.81 4.68
C LEU A 26 -16.10 -16.29 4.89
N ILE A 27 -16.97 -15.77 5.76
CA ILE A 27 -16.99 -14.35 6.13
C ILE A 27 -15.70 -13.96 6.86
N SER A 28 -15.25 -14.78 7.82
CA SER A 28 -14.00 -14.54 8.54
C SER A 28 -12.76 -14.59 7.63
N LYS A 29 -12.74 -15.52 6.68
CA LYS A 29 -11.74 -15.56 5.63
C LYS A 29 -11.77 -14.28 4.79
N GLY A 30 -12.95 -13.81 4.41
CA GLY A 30 -13.13 -12.56 3.65
C GLY A 30 -12.63 -11.33 4.40
N GLU A 31 -12.88 -11.24 5.71
CA GLU A 31 -12.33 -10.17 6.56
C GLU A 31 -10.79 -10.20 6.59
N TYR A 32 -10.20 -11.38 6.78
CA TYR A 32 -8.76 -11.56 6.73
C TYR A 32 -8.15 -11.12 5.39
N LEU A 33 -8.78 -11.51 4.29
CA LEU A 33 -8.34 -11.12 2.94
C LEU A 33 -8.53 -9.62 2.67
N ALA A 34 -9.59 -9.00 3.19
CA ALA A 34 -9.78 -7.56 3.10
C ALA A 34 -8.74 -6.78 3.91
N ARG A 35 -8.23 -7.36 5.03
CA ARG A 35 -7.04 -6.85 5.73
C ARG A 35 -5.78 -7.00 4.87
N ALA A 36 -5.55 -8.18 4.32
CA ALA A 36 -4.41 -8.43 3.44
C ALA A 36 -4.36 -7.49 2.23
N GLY A 37 -5.54 -7.12 1.70
CA GLY A 37 -5.70 -6.18 0.59
C GLY A 37 -5.73 -4.70 0.98
N ASP A 38 -5.62 -4.39 2.28
CA ASP A 38 -5.66 -3.02 2.83
C ASP A 38 -6.85 -2.18 2.33
N CYS A 39 -7.98 -2.83 2.06
CA CYS A 39 -9.15 -2.20 1.44
C CYS A 39 -9.68 -1.01 2.25
N VAL A 40 -9.60 -1.10 3.58
CA VAL A 40 -10.15 -0.10 4.51
C VAL A 40 -9.43 1.24 4.41
N VAL A 41 -8.13 1.26 4.15
CA VAL A 41 -7.33 2.50 4.06
C VAL A 41 -7.77 3.35 2.88
N CYS A 42 -7.87 2.74 1.71
CA CYS A 42 -8.30 3.47 0.51
C CYS A 42 -9.80 3.80 0.56
N HIS A 43 -10.64 2.90 1.04
CA HIS A 43 -12.09 3.07 0.99
C HIS A 43 -12.70 3.68 2.27
N THR A 44 -11.90 4.41 3.07
CA THR A 44 -12.40 5.18 4.24
C THR A 44 -11.83 6.59 4.21
N GLY A 45 -12.64 7.55 3.88
CA GLY A 45 -12.28 8.97 3.92
C GLY A 45 -12.17 9.52 5.35
N PRO A 46 -11.54 10.68 5.56
CA PRO A 46 -11.42 11.30 6.86
C PRO A 46 -12.79 11.52 7.52
N GLY A 47 -12.99 10.95 8.72
CA GLY A 47 -14.24 11.05 9.46
C GLY A 47 -15.40 10.19 8.95
N GLU A 48 -15.18 9.41 7.90
CA GLU A 48 -16.20 8.53 7.33
C GLU A 48 -16.29 7.17 8.04
N LYS A 49 -17.40 6.47 7.81
CA LYS A 49 -17.53 5.07 8.25
C LYS A 49 -16.58 4.18 7.45
N PRO A 50 -16.14 3.05 8.02
CA PRO A 50 -15.32 2.08 7.29
C PRO A 50 -15.94 1.70 5.95
N PHE A 51 -15.13 1.69 4.90
CA PHE A 51 -15.51 1.36 3.54
C PHE A 51 -16.54 2.28 2.85
N ALA A 52 -16.93 3.40 3.48
CA ALA A 52 -17.86 4.36 2.88
C ALA A 52 -17.24 5.21 1.76
N GLY A 53 -15.95 5.05 1.48
CA GLY A 53 -15.23 5.80 0.46
C GLY A 53 -14.93 7.24 0.85
N GLY A 54 -14.56 8.07 -0.13
CA GLY A 54 -14.35 9.50 0.04
C GLY A 54 -12.92 9.92 0.36
N LEU A 55 -11.97 9.01 0.35
CA LEU A 55 -10.57 9.38 0.40
C LEU A 55 -10.19 10.08 -0.92
N ARG A 56 -9.63 11.28 -0.82
CA ARG A 56 -9.07 12.02 -1.94
C ARG A 56 -7.70 11.45 -2.28
N MET A 57 -7.51 11.09 -3.53
CA MET A 57 -6.24 10.63 -4.08
C MET A 57 -5.80 11.61 -5.16
N SER A 58 -4.79 12.44 -4.85
CA SER A 58 -4.26 13.40 -5.81
C SER A 58 -3.36 12.69 -6.82
N THR A 59 -3.59 12.96 -8.10
CA THR A 59 -2.79 12.42 -9.20
C THR A 59 -2.28 13.56 -10.09
N PRO A 60 -1.25 13.34 -10.90
CA PRO A 60 -0.81 14.35 -11.87
C PRO A 60 -1.88 14.77 -12.89
N LEU A 61 -2.96 14.00 -13.03
CA LEU A 61 -4.06 14.27 -13.94
C LEU A 61 -5.23 15.01 -13.28
N GLY A 62 -5.27 15.07 -11.95
CA GLY A 62 -6.36 15.60 -11.14
C GLY A 62 -6.72 14.68 -10.00
N ASP A 63 -7.72 15.04 -9.22
CA ASP A 63 -8.11 14.29 -8.03
C ASP A 63 -9.10 13.16 -8.34
N LEU A 64 -8.87 12.02 -7.70
CA LEU A 64 -9.77 10.88 -7.63
C LEU A 64 -10.34 10.80 -6.21
N TYR A 65 -11.56 10.29 -6.11
CA TYR A 65 -12.18 9.97 -4.82
C TYR A 65 -12.53 8.48 -4.79
N THR A 66 -12.15 7.83 -3.70
CA THR A 66 -12.48 6.41 -3.51
C THR A 66 -13.98 6.22 -3.32
N THR A 67 -14.49 5.12 -3.82
CA THR A 67 -15.93 4.83 -3.82
C THR A 67 -16.37 4.13 -2.55
N ASN A 68 -17.66 4.27 -2.22
CA ASN A 68 -18.34 3.49 -1.21
C ASN A 68 -18.43 2.02 -1.66
N ILE A 69 -17.80 1.13 -0.89
CA ILE A 69 -17.84 -0.33 -1.12
C ILE A 69 -18.57 -1.08 -0.01
N THR A 70 -19.40 -0.38 0.78
CA THR A 70 -20.31 -1.03 1.73
C THR A 70 -21.47 -1.71 1.00
N SER A 71 -22.19 -2.57 1.71
CA SER A 71 -23.41 -3.25 1.20
C SER A 71 -24.65 -2.34 1.05
N ASP A 72 -24.48 -1.00 1.11
CA ASP A 72 -25.57 -0.08 0.79
C ASP A 72 -26.00 -0.24 -0.68
N LYS A 73 -27.33 -0.37 -0.90
CA LYS A 73 -27.87 -0.69 -2.24
C LYS A 73 -27.93 0.53 -3.17
N GLU A 74 -27.98 1.74 -2.62
CA GLU A 74 -28.15 2.95 -3.43
C GLU A 74 -26.82 3.61 -3.75
N THR A 75 -25.89 3.60 -2.81
CA THR A 75 -24.65 4.37 -2.90
C THR A 75 -23.38 3.52 -2.85
N GLY A 76 -23.50 2.24 -2.44
CA GLY A 76 -22.43 1.28 -2.34
C GLY A 76 -22.53 0.15 -3.38
N ILE A 77 -22.01 -1.02 -3.00
CA ILE A 77 -21.98 -2.21 -3.88
C ILE A 77 -23.05 -3.24 -3.53
N GLY A 78 -24.05 -2.91 -2.68
CA GLY A 78 -25.07 -3.84 -2.19
C GLY A 78 -25.98 -4.46 -3.27
N ASN A 79 -25.94 -3.95 -4.51
CA ASN A 79 -26.64 -4.50 -5.68
C ASN A 79 -25.68 -5.23 -6.65
N TYR A 80 -24.39 -5.38 -6.33
CA TYR A 80 -23.45 -6.14 -7.17
C TYR A 80 -23.74 -7.64 -7.04
N SER A 81 -23.77 -8.35 -8.16
CA SER A 81 -23.62 -9.81 -8.17
C SER A 81 -22.16 -10.19 -7.88
N PHE A 82 -21.89 -11.47 -7.63
CA PHE A 82 -20.50 -11.94 -7.51
C PHE A 82 -19.70 -11.65 -8.78
N GLU A 83 -20.31 -11.79 -9.95
CA GLU A 83 -19.68 -11.51 -11.24
C GLU A 83 -19.34 -10.03 -11.40
N ASP A 84 -20.25 -9.11 -10.99
CA ASP A 84 -19.98 -7.67 -10.97
C ASP A 84 -18.79 -7.33 -10.05
N PHE A 85 -18.76 -7.94 -8.85
CA PHE A 85 -17.67 -7.75 -7.89
C PHE A 85 -16.35 -8.29 -8.42
N ALA A 86 -16.34 -9.49 -8.99
CA ALA A 86 -15.15 -10.11 -9.58
C ALA A 86 -14.64 -9.31 -10.80
N ALA A 87 -15.53 -8.75 -11.62
CA ALA A 87 -15.16 -7.89 -12.74
C ALA A 87 -14.53 -6.58 -12.27
N ALA A 88 -15.07 -5.95 -11.22
CA ALA A 88 -14.49 -4.75 -10.64
C ALA A 88 -13.09 -5.03 -10.05
N MET A 89 -12.94 -6.12 -9.32
CA MET A 89 -11.70 -6.51 -8.67
C MET A 89 -10.59 -6.92 -9.65
N ARG A 90 -10.90 -7.72 -10.66
CA ARG A 90 -9.90 -8.33 -11.55
C ARG A 90 -9.71 -7.60 -12.87
N LEU A 91 -10.76 -6.99 -13.38
CA LEU A 91 -10.78 -6.39 -14.72
C LEU A 91 -10.90 -4.87 -14.69
N GLY A 92 -11.07 -4.27 -13.51
CA GLY A 92 -11.31 -2.85 -13.38
C GLY A 92 -12.58 -2.38 -14.09
N VAL A 93 -13.63 -3.19 -14.09
CA VAL A 93 -14.93 -2.88 -14.73
C VAL A 93 -16.02 -2.79 -13.68
N ALA A 94 -16.60 -1.61 -13.49
CA ALA A 94 -17.71 -1.41 -12.59
C ALA A 94 -19.01 -2.03 -13.15
N LYS A 95 -20.02 -2.22 -12.29
CA LYS A 95 -21.31 -2.82 -12.64
C LYS A 95 -22.02 -2.16 -13.83
N ASP A 96 -21.90 -0.87 -13.97
CA ASP A 96 -22.48 -0.10 -15.10
C ASP A 96 -21.62 -0.16 -16.38
N GLY A 97 -20.52 -0.93 -16.37
CA GLY A 97 -19.62 -1.15 -17.49
C GLY A 97 -18.51 -0.10 -17.65
N HIS A 98 -18.45 0.94 -16.81
CA HIS A 98 -17.36 1.90 -16.93
C HIS A 98 -16.03 1.32 -16.41
N ARG A 99 -14.90 1.75 -17.00
CA ARG A 99 -13.56 1.36 -16.56
C ARG A 99 -13.17 2.13 -15.31
N LEU A 100 -12.57 1.42 -14.34
CA LEU A 100 -11.95 2.01 -13.16
C LEU A 100 -10.57 2.59 -13.53
N TYR A 101 -10.13 3.59 -12.78
CA TYR A 101 -8.74 4.03 -12.89
C TYR A 101 -7.82 3.02 -12.19
N PRO A 102 -6.60 2.77 -12.71
CA PRO A 102 -5.63 1.87 -12.10
C PRO A 102 -4.99 2.40 -10.81
N ALA A 103 -5.59 3.44 -10.19
CA ALA A 103 -5.38 3.80 -8.80
C ALA A 103 -5.95 2.70 -7.86
N MET A 104 -7.04 2.04 -8.25
CA MET A 104 -7.41 0.73 -7.70
C MET A 104 -6.48 -0.32 -8.31
N PRO A 105 -5.73 -1.11 -7.52
CA PRO A 105 -4.70 -2.01 -8.05
C PRO A 105 -5.28 -3.30 -8.65
N TYR A 106 -6.32 -3.20 -9.51
CA TYR A 106 -6.91 -4.36 -10.18
C TYR A 106 -5.92 -5.16 -11.04
N PRO A 107 -4.82 -4.60 -11.58
CA PRO A 107 -3.80 -5.43 -12.23
C PRO A 107 -3.15 -6.45 -11.29
N SER A 108 -2.99 -6.10 -10.01
CA SER A 108 -2.57 -7.05 -8.96
C SER A 108 -3.71 -7.97 -8.55
N TYR A 109 -4.90 -7.42 -8.31
CA TYR A 109 -6.07 -8.21 -7.91
C TYR A 109 -6.54 -9.20 -8.98
N ALA A 110 -6.14 -9.03 -10.24
CA ALA A 110 -6.33 -10.04 -11.29
C ALA A 110 -5.81 -11.42 -10.91
N LYS A 111 -4.83 -11.51 -9.99
CA LYS A 111 -4.25 -12.78 -9.51
C LYS A 111 -5.06 -13.46 -8.40
N VAL A 112 -6.04 -12.78 -7.80
CA VAL A 112 -6.84 -13.32 -6.68
C VAL A 112 -7.70 -14.50 -7.16
N SER A 113 -7.70 -15.61 -6.43
CA SER A 113 -8.48 -16.81 -6.75
C SER A 113 -9.99 -16.59 -6.65
N ASP A 114 -10.79 -17.43 -7.30
CA ASP A 114 -12.25 -17.38 -7.18
C ASP A 114 -12.72 -17.63 -5.75
N ASP A 115 -12.09 -18.56 -5.05
CA ASP A 115 -12.43 -18.88 -3.66
C ASP A 115 -12.18 -17.70 -2.73
N ASP A 116 -11.09 -16.97 -2.93
CA ASP A 116 -10.76 -15.78 -2.14
C ASP A 116 -11.67 -14.60 -2.50
N LEU A 117 -12.04 -14.44 -3.79
CA LEU A 117 -13.04 -13.45 -4.17
C LEU A 117 -14.43 -13.75 -3.61
N ARG A 118 -14.84 -15.02 -3.53
CA ARG A 118 -16.10 -15.40 -2.88
C ARG A 118 -16.10 -15.07 -1.40
N ALA A 119 -14.98 -15.30 -0.73
CA ALA A 119 -14.82 -14.93 0.67
C ALA A 119 -14.89 -13.41 0.88
N LEU A 120 -14.18 -12.63 0.07
CA LEU A 120 -14.26 -11.16 0.06
C LEU A 120 -15.68 -10.66 -0.19
N TYR A 121 -16.36 -11.22 -1.20
CA TYR A 121 -17.74 -10.87 -1.54
C TYR A 121 -18.69 -11.13 -0.37
N ALA A 122 -18.60 -12.32 0.26
CA ALA A 122 -19.40 -12.64 1.43
C ALA A 122 -19.16 -11.65 2.59
N PHE A 123 -17.91 -11.30 2.86
CA PHE A 123 -17.57 -10.32 3.89
C PHE A 123 -18.19 -8.94 3.59
N PHE A 124 -18.01 -8.40 2.38
CA PHE A 124 -18.55 -7.08 2.02
C PHE A 124 -20.06 -7.03 2.00
N MET A 125 -20.72 -8.11 1.54
CA MET A 125 -22.19 -8.14 1.43
C MET A 125 -22.90 -8.41 2.75
N GLU A 126 -22.31 -9.22 3.64
CA GLU A 126 -23.01 -9.73 4.83
C GLU A 126 -22.46 -9.20 6.16
N SER A 127 -21.20 -8.71 6.19
CA SER A 127 -20.55 -8.31 7.44
C SER A 127 -20.26 -6.80 7.53
N VAL A 128 -19.98 -6.13 6.41
CA VAL A 128 -19.72 -4.69 6.42
C VAL A 128 -21.01 -3.92 6.59
N THR A 129 -21.05 -3.03 7.61
CA THR A 129 -22.23 -2.19 7.90
C THR A 129 -22.53 -1.24 6.73
N PRO A 130 -23.74 -1.24 6.19
CA PRO A 130 -24.13 -0.31 5.13
C PRO A 130 -23.93 1.16 5.56
N ALA A 131 -23.43 1.98 4.65
CA ALA A 131 -23.27 3.41 4.84
C ALA A 131 -23.83 4.15 3.61
N SER A 132 -24.87 4.93 3.80
CA SER A 132 -25.44 5.75 2.74
C SER A 132 -24.58 7.00 2.54
N ARG A 133 -23.64 6.91 1.59
CA ARG A 133 -22.75 7.99 1.19
C ARG A 133 -22.57 8.00 -0.32
N LYS A 134 -22.98 9.08 -0.96
CA LYS A 134 -22.84 9.23 -2.42
C LYS A 134 -21.37 9.38 -2.79
N ASN A 135 -20.97 8.68 -3.84
CA ASN A 135 -19.63 8.78 -4.41
C ASN A 135 -19.42 10.18 -5.01
N GLN A 136 -18.24 10.74 -4.75
CA GLN A 136 -17.81 12.00 -5.34
C GLN A 136 -17.32 11.77 -6.77
N PRO A 137 -17.64 12.67 -7.72
CA PRO A 137 -17.10 12.60 -9.07
C PRO A 137 -15.58 12.88 -9.06
N THR A 138 -14.88 12.33 -10.03
CA THR A 138 -13.46 12.65 -10.24
C THR A 138 -13.29 14.10 -10.71
N GLU A 139 -12.22 14.75 -10.27
CA GLU A 139 -11.84 16.10 -10.67
C GLU A 139 -10.76 16.12 -11.77
N ILE A 140 -10.71 15.06 -12.58
CA ILE A 140 -9.85 14.99 -13.76
C ILE A 140 -10.51 15.76 -14.90
N PRO A 141 -9.81 16.74 -15.50
CA PRO A 141 -10.38 17.57 -16.58
C PRO A 141 -10.58 16.77 -17.89
N ARG A 142 -11.53 17.22 -18.72
CA ARG A 142 -11.67 16.69 -20.10
C ARG A 142 -10.49 17.10 -20.97
N PRO A 143 -10.03 16.24 -21.88
CA PRO A 143 -10.53 14.89 -22.22
C PRO A 143 -9.91 13.76 -21.37
N LEU A 144 -9.06 14.05 -20.39
CA LEU A 144 -8.33 13.06 -19.59
C LEU A 144 -9.25 12.20 -18.71
N ASN A 145 -10.49 12.65 -18.45
CA ASN A 145 -11.49 11.89 -17.71
C ASN A 145 -12.28 10.89 -18.58
N TRP A 146 -11.99 10.76 -19.89
CA TRP A 146 -12.60 9.74 -20.71
C TRP A 146 -12.13 8.35 -20.28
N ARG A 147 -13.06 7.41 -20.11
CA ARG A 147 -12.76 6.07 -19.60
C ARG A 147 -12.44 5.04 -20.69
N TRP A 148 -12.84 5.28 -21.95
CA TRP A 148 -12.59 4.36 -23.04
C TRP A 148 -11.08 4.10 -23.32
N PRO A 149 -10.16 5.07 -23.14
CA PRO A 149 -8.74 4.80 -23.38
C PRO A 149 -8.16 3.77 -22.38
N LEU A 150 -8.79 3.61 -21.20
CA LEU A 150 -8.38 2.61 -20.24
C LEU A 150 -8.54 1.18 -20.77
N THR A 151 -9.44 0.93 -21.74
CA THR A 151 -9.53 -0.37 -22.41
C THR A 151 -8.25 -0.72 -23.16
N LEU A 152 -7.63 0.26 -23.83
CA LEU A 152 -6.35 0.06 -24.50
C LEU A 152 -5.20 -0.07 -23.48
N TRP A 153 -5.27 0.72 -22.42
CA TRP A 153 -4.30 0.63 -21.31
C TRP A 153 -4.32 -0.76 -20.68
N ASP A 154 -5.51 -1.29 -20.37
CA ASP A 154 -5.68 -2.64 -19.81
C ASP A 154 -5.11 -3.72 -20.76
N ALA A 155 -5.39 -3.62 -22.05
CA ALA A 155 -4.91 -4.59 -23.03
C ALA A 155 -3.38 -4.66 -23.14
N VAL A 156 -2.69 -3.56 -22.78
CA VAL A 156 -1.22 -3.46 -22.89
C VAL A 156 -0.53 -3.72 -21.54
N PHE A 157 -1.12 -3.32 -20.42
CA PHE A 157 -0.44 -3.21 -19.15
C PHE A 157 -0.98 -4.12 -18.04
N THR A 158 -2.00 -4.94 -18.30
CA THR A 158 -2.48 -5.94 -17.34
C THR A 158 -2.07 -7.36 -17.73
N ASP A 159 -1.84 -8.20 -16.73
CA ASP A 159 -1.59 -9.61 -16.91
C ASP A 159 -2.91 -10.40 -17.12
N LYS A 160 -2.78 -11.67 -17.48
CA LYS A 160 -3.90 -12.61 -17.48
C LYS A 160 -4.48 -12.78 -16.06
N VAL A 161 -5.77 -13.01 -16.00
CA VAL A 161 -6.47 -13.33 -14.75
C VAL A 161 -5.99 -14.68 -14.20
N GLY A 162 -5.77 -14.70 -12.88
CA GLY A 162 -5.37 -15.88 -12.14
C GLY A 162 -3.87 -15.91 -11.78
N PHE A 163 -3.57 -16.47 -10.63
CA PHE A 163 -2.22 -16.77 -10.19
C PHE A 163 -1.88 -18.21 -10.57
N THR A 164 -0.72 -18.40 -11.18
CA THR A 164 -0.20 -19.74 -11.47
C THR A 164 0.97 -20.03 -10.55
N PRO A 165 0.86 -21.02 -9.64
CA PRO A 165 1.98 -21.43 -8.80
C PRO A 165 3.17 -21.89 -9.64
N ASP A 166 4.37 -21.54 -9.21
CA ASP A 166 5.61 -22.01 -9.81
C ASP A 166 5.99 -23.38 -9.23
N PRO A 167 5.99 -24.44 -10.03
CA PRO A 167 6.28 -25.80 -9.56
C PRO A 167 7.75 -26.02 -9.15
N SER A 168 8.64 -25.07 -9.44
CA SER A 168 10.05 -25.11 -9.02
C SER A 168 10.26 -24.64 -7.58
N HIS A 169 9.23 -24.10 -6.95
CA HIS A 169 9.23 -23.57 -5.60
C HIS A 169 8.22 -24.29 -4.71
N ASP A 170 8.45 -24.25 -3.41
CA ASP A 170 7.55 -24.85 -2.41
C ASP A 170 6.24 -24.07 -2.20
N ALA A 171 5.39 -24.61 -1.33
CA ALA A 171 4.08 -24.02 -1.04
C ALA A 171 4.21 -22.65 -0.33
N ALA A 172 5.20 -22.48 0.56
CA ALA A 172 5.41 -21.23 1.28
C ALA A 172 5.83 -20.11 0.32
N TRP A 173 6.78 -20.37 -0.56
CA TRP A 173 7.19 -19.41 -1.60
C TRP A 173 6.01 -19.01 -2.50
N ASN A 174 5.25 -20.01 -2.99
CA ASN A 174 4.09 -19.76 -3.85
C ASN A 174 3.00 -18.96 -3.12
N ARG A 175 2.79 -19.22 -1.82
CA ARG A 175 1.86 -18.43 -1.00
C ARG A 175 2.34 -16.99 -0.85
N GLY A 176 3.62 -16.77 -0.59
CA GLY A 176 4.23 -15.45 -0.53
C GLY A 176 4.12 -14.69 -1.85
N ALA A 177 4.42 -15.35 -2.97
CA ALA A 177 4.27 -14.79 -4.32
C ALA A 177 2.81 -14.37 -4.59
N TYR A 178 1.84 -15.21 -4.25
CA TYR A 178 0.42 -14.94 -4.38
C TYR A 178 -0.01 -13.70 -3.58
N LEU A 179 0.42 -13.59 -2.33
CA LEU A 179 0.08 -12.46 -1.47
C LEU A 179 0.73 -11.16 -1.97
N VAL A 180 2.03 -11.18 -2.25
CA VAL A 180 2.79 -9.98 -2.66
C VAL A 180 2.34 -9.44 -4.02
N GLN A 181 2.08 -10.33 -4.98
CA GLN A 181 1.67 -9.95 -6.34
C GLN A 181 0.17 -9.69 -6.45
N GLY A 182 -0.63 -10.28 -5.57
CA GLY A 182 -2.09 -10.21 -5.55
C GLY A 182 -2.61 -9.19 -4.55
N LEU A 183 -3.26 -9.66 -3.48
CA LEU A 183 -3.96 -8.79 -2.51
C LEU A 183 -3.04 -7.77 -1.84
N GLY A 184 -1.82 -8.15 -1.47
CA GLY A 184 -0.87 -7.23 -0.85
C GLY A 184 -0.37 -6.12 -1.77
N HIS A 185 -0.56 -6.26 -3.09
CA HIS A 185 -0.22 -5.28 -4.15
C HIS A 185 1.05 -4.45 -3.88
N CYS A 186 2.08 -5.08 -3.31
CA CYS A 186 3.33 -4.40 -2.90
C CYS A 186 4.00 -3.65 -4.07
N GLY A 187 3.80 -4.16 -5.30
CA GLY A 187 4.26 -3.53 -6.53
C GLY A 187 3.72 -2.12 -6.74
N SER A 188 2.51 -1.82 -6.23
CA SER A 188 1.89 -0.50 -6.42
C SER A 188 2.72 0.66 -5.86
N CYS A 189 3.50 0.42 -4.79
CA CYS A 189 4.43 1.38 -4.21
C CYS A 189 5.89 1.05 -4.56
N HIS A 190 6.28 -0.23 -4.51
CA HIS A 190 7.67 -0.68 -4.60
C HIS A 190 8.14 -1.00 -6.03
N THR A 191 7.32 -0.84 -7.06
CA THR A 191 7.72 -0.98 -8.46
C THR A 191 7.71 0.37 -9.18
N PRO A 192 8.75 0.72 -9.94
CA PRO A 192 8.78 1.99 -10.67
C PRO A 192 7.62 2.06 -11.68
N ARG A 193 7.07 3.25 -11.88
CA ARG A 193 6.00 3.47 -12.85
C ARG A 193 6.54 3.98 -14.19
N GLY A 194 5.83 3.66 -15.26
CA GLY A 194 6.06 4.22 -16.59
C GLY A 194 5.29 5.51 -16.83
N ILE A 195 5.41 6.05 -18.04
CA ILE A 195 4.79 7.33 -18.43
C ILE A 195 3.26 7.29 -18.50
N PHE A 196 2.67 6.11 -18.60
CA PHE A 196 1.23 5.89 -18.54
C PHE A 196 0.77 5.43 -17.14
N PHE A 197 1.58 5.67 -16.11
CA PHE A 197 1.34 5.32 -14.72
C PHE A 197 1.26 3.81 -14.42
N GLN A 198 1.54 2.95 -15.42
CA GLN A 198 1.62 1.50 -15.22
C GLN A 198 2.84 1.13 -14.36
N GLU A 199 2.72 0.05 -13.60
CA GLU A 199 3.88 -0.61 -13.02
C GLU A 199 4.77 -1.19 -14.12
N LYS A 200 6.10 -1.02 -14.02
CA LYS A 200 7.03 -1.50 -15.05
C LYS A 200 7.20 -3.02 -15.07
N ALA A 201 6.66 -3.71 -14.08
CA ALA A 201 6.55 -5.15 -14.03
C ALA A 201 5.50 -5.55 -12.97
N LEU A 202 4.78 -6.66 -13.19
CA LEU A 202 3.71 -7.14 -12.32
C LEU A 202 4.08 -8.44 -11.57
N ASN A 203 5.27 -8.98 -11.79
CA ASN A 203 5.76 -10.21 -11.17
C ASN A 203 7.29 -10.30 -11.25
N GLN A 204 7.87 -11.31 -10.59
CA GLN A 204 9.33 -11.54 -10.49
C GLN A 204 10.06 -11.77 -11.83
N GLY A 205 9.36 -12.08 -12.90
CA GLY A 205 9.96 -12.20 -14.23
C GLY A 205 10.50 -10.89 -14.79
N GLY A 206 10.02 -9.75 -14.29
CA GLY A 206 10.52 -8.45 -14.67
C GLY A 206 11.58 -7.91 -13.71
N SER A 207 12.75 -7.50 -14.22
CA SER A 207 13.83 -6.94 -13.39
C SER A 207 13.45 -5.65 -12.64
N LYS A 208 12.39 -4.96 -13.06
CA LYS A 208 11.88 -3.75 -12.39
C LYS A 208 10.84 -4.04 -11.31
N TYR A 209 10.36 -5.30 -11.20
CA TYR A 209 9.41 -5.66 -10.18
C TYR A 209 10.01 -5.50 -8.78
N LEU A 210 9.34 -4.76 -7.92
CA LEU A 210 9.77 -4.43 -6.56
C LEU A 210 11.18 -3.79 -6.45
N ALA A 211 11.63 -3.09 -7.49
CA ALA A 211 12.95 -2.46 -7.55
C ALA A 211 12.97 -1.02 -7.02
N GLY A 212 12.01 -0.66 -6.18
CA GLY A 212 11.77 0.68 -5.65
C GLY A 212 10.89 1.54 -6.56
N GLY A 213 10.14 2.44 -5.97
CA GLY A 213 9.22 3.31 -6.70
C GLY A 213 8.85 4.58 -5.93
N THR A 214 8.40 5.61 -6.62
CA THR A 214 7.98 6.87 -5.99
C THR A 214 6.45 6.98 -6.00
N LEU A 215 5.87 7.25 -4.83
CA LEU A 215 4.45 7.52 -4.64
C LEU A 215 4.29 8.64 -3.60
N ASP A 216 3.46 9.63 -3.86
CA ASP A 216 3.13 10.72 -2.93
C ASP A 216 4.35 11.39 -2.28
N HIS A 217 5.39 11.66 -3.08
CA HIS A 217 6.66 12.24 -2.64
C HIS A 217 7.46 11.37 -1.65
N TRP A 218 7.13 10.09 -1.56
CA TRP A 218 7.91 9.05 -0.88
C TRP A 218 8.54 8.12 -1.91
N PHE A 219 9.78 7.76 -1.69
CA PHE A 219 10.44 6.68 -2.43
C PHE A 219 10.36 5.40 -1.60
N ALA A 220 9.58 4.43 -2.05
CA ALA A 220 9.54 3.11 -1.46
C ALA A 220 10.78 2.33 -1.91
N SER A 221 11.63 1.95 -0.96
CA SER A 221 12.89 1.23 -1.21
C SER A 221 12.68 -0.08 -1.95
N SER A 222 13.72 -0.59 -2.61
CA SER A 222 13.67 -1.91 -3.23
C SER A 222 13.38 -3.02 -2.21
N LEU A 223 12.48 -3.94 -2.57
CA LEU A 223 12.23 -5.18 -1.81
C LEU A 223 12.99 -6.37 -2.39
N ARG A 224 14.05 -6.12 -3.14
CA ARG A 224 14.91 -7.13 -3.75
C ARG A 224 16.24 -7.24 -2.99
N GLY A 225 17.12 -8.12 -3.46
CA GLY A 225 18.41 -8.41 -2.82
C GLY A 225 19.54 -7.42 -3.13
N GLU A 226 19.26 -6.12 -3.29
CA GLU A 226 20.30 -5.10 -3.39
C GLU A 226 21.08 -4.99 -2.08
N ALA A 227 22.41 -4.78 -2.18
CA ALA A 227 23.32 -4.88 -1.04
C ALA A 227 23.11 -3.80 0.03
N GLN A 228 22.79 -2.56 -0.36
CA GLN A 228 22.61 -1.44 0.56
C GLN A 228 21.15 -0.92 0.57
N ALA A 229 20.55 -0.77 -0.60
CA ALA A 229 19.22 -0.18 -0.75
C ALA A 229 18.09 -1.24 -0.84
N GLY A 230 18.34 -2.49 -0.46
CA GLY A 230 17.39 -3.58 -0.52
C GLY A 230 17.42 -4.50 0.69
N LEU A 231 16.92 -5.72 0.52
CA LEU A 231 16.72 -6.67 1.61
C LEU A 231 17.85 -7.72 1.76
N SER A 232 19.02 -7.54 1.11
CA SER A 232 20.06 -8.57 1.13
C SER A 232 20.57 -8.87 2.55
N SER A 233 20.70 -7.86 3.40
CA SER A 233 21.17 -7.98 4.79
C SER A 233 20.09 -8.44 5.78
N TRP A 234 18.81 -8.43 5.38
CA TRP A 234 17.71 -8.81 6.27
C TRP A 234 17.50 -10.32 6.24
N SER A 235 17.26 -10.93 7.37
CA SER A 235 16.75 -12.30 7.48
C SER A 235 15.25 -12.35 7.17
N GLU A 236 14.71 -13.52 6.85
CA GLU A 236 13.25 -13.71 6.70
C GLU A 236 12.50 -13.34 7.98
N ALA A 237 13.04 -13.67 9.14
CA ALA A 237 12.46 -13.31 10.43
C ALA A 237 12.40 -11.78 10.65
N GLU A 238 13.42 -11.03 10.21
CA GLU A 238 13.43 -9.56 10.30
C GLU A 238 12.44 -8.93 9.33
N ILE A 239 12.26 -9.49 8.13
CA ILE A 239 11.23 -9.05 7.19
C ILE A 239 9.84 -9.30 7.78
N ALA A 240 9.56 -10.49 8.28
CA ALA A 240 8.29 -10.82 8.93
C ALA A 240 8.02 -9.93 10.15
N ALA A 241 9.02 -9.70 11.01
CA ALA A 241 8.92 -8.81 12.16
C ALA A 241 8.60 -7.37 11.75
N PHE A 242 9.26 -6.85 10.72
CA PHE A 242 8.98 -5.51 10.19
C PHE A 242 7.55 -5.38 9.66
N LEU A 243 7.08 -6.34 8.90
CA LEU A 243 5.69 -6.35 8.42
C LEU A 243 4.67 -6.48 9.55
N LYS A 244 5.01 -7.20 10.63
CA LYS A 244 4.15 -7.38 11.79
C LYS A 244 4.08 -6.15 12.70
N THR A 245 5.21 -5.49 12.91
CA THR A 245 5.36 -4.48 13.97
C THR A 245 5.75 -3.10 13.48
N GLY A 246 6.18 -2.97 12.23
CA GLY A 246 6.77 -1.74 11.70
C GLY A 246 8.23 -1.51 12.09
N HIS A 247 8.84 -2.47 12.78
CA HIS A 247 10.19 -2.32 13.36
C HIS A 247 11.03 -3.58 13.19
N ASN A 248 12.34 -3.39 13.00
CA ASN A 248 13.35 -4.42 13.18
C ASN A 248 14.73 -3.76 13.49
N SER A 249 15.81 -4.53 13.41
CA SER A 249 17.17 -4.01 13.65
C SER A 249 17.70 -3.08 12.54
N HIS A 250 17.06 -3.05 11.37
CA HIS A 250 17.51 -2.30 10.18
C HIS A 250 16.71 -1.02 9.93
N ALA A 251 15.41 -1.03 10.27
CA ALA A 251 14.52 0.08 9.91
C ALA A 251 13.31 0.18 10.84
N THR A 252 12.72 1.36 10.85
CA THR A 252 11.38 1.65 11.39
C THR A 252 10.53 2.20 10.26
N ALA A 253 9.28 1.76 10.17
CA ALA A 253 8.35 2.21 9.13
C ALA A 253 8.01 3.70 9.27
N PHE A 254 7.80 4.34 8.14
CA PHE A 254 7.41 5.74 8.05
C PHE A 254 6.58 6.00 6.77
N GLY A 255 6.03 7.21 6.65
CA GLY A 255 5.20 7.57 5.50
C GLY A 255 4.00 6.63 5.36
N THR A 256 3.59 6.37 4.14
CA THR A 256 2.43 5.52 3.81
C THR A 256 2.61 4.04 4.20
N MET A 257 3.85 3.59 4.43
CA MET A 257 4.07 2.22 4.95
C MET A 257 3.50 2.03 6.36
N ILE A 258 3.38 3.11 7.15
CA ILE A 258 2.70 3.05 8.46
C ILE A 258 1.23 2.65 8.30
N ASP A 259 0.54 3.16 7.28
CA ASP A 259 -0.86 2.81 7.03
C ASP A 259 -1.02 1.33 6.66
N ALA A 260 -0.12 0.81 5.82
CA ALA A 260 -0.08 -0.60 5.46
C ALA A 260 0.16 -1.50 6.70
N ILE A 261 1.04 -1.10 7.63
CA ILE A 261 1.25 -1.85 8.87
C ILE A 261 0.05 -1.71 9.80
N ASN A 262 -0.40 -0.48 10.06
CA ASN A 262 -1.47 -0.22 11.01
C ASN A 262 -2.79 -0.89 10.63
N ASN A 263 -3.08 -1.06 9.35
CA ASN A 263 -4.40 -1.51 8.90
C ASN A 263 -4.38 -2.85 8.16
N SER A 264 -3.22 -3.34 7.74
CA SER A 264 -3.09 -4.58 6.96
C SER A 264 -2.11 -5.57 7.58
N THR A 265 -0.81 -5.39 7.40
CA THR A 265 0.18 -6.46 7.61
C THR A 265 0.27 -6.97 9.05
N GLN A 266 0.04 -6.13 10.06
CA GLN A 266 0.03 -6.58 11.46
C GLN A 266 -1.02 -7.66 11.75
N TYR A 267 -2.11 -7.72 10.95
CA TYR A 267 -3.21 -8.67 11.11
C TYR A 267 -2.97 -9.99 10.38
N LEU A 268 -1.93 -10.07 9.55
CA LEU A 268 -1.58 -11.31 8.86
C LEU A 268 -1.05 -12.35 9.85
N SER A 269 -1.30 -13.62 9.54
CA SER A 269 -0.75 -14.74 10.30
C SER A 269 0.77 -14.77 10.17
N ASP A 270 1.43 -15.35 11.15
CA ASP A 270 2.88 -15.52 11.13
C ASP A 270 3.32 -16.43 9.97
N GLU A 271 2.45 -17.38 9.56
CA GLU A 271 2.66 -18.22 8.38
C GLU A 271 2.66 -17.39 7.08
N ASP A 272 1.68 -16.53 6.88
CA ASP A 272 1.60 -15.67 5.69
C ASP A 272 2.73 -14.62 5.67
N LEU A 273 3.10 -14.05 6.82
CA LEU A 273 4.26 -13.15 6.92
C LEU A 273 5.58 -13.86 6.61
N GLY A 274 5.75 -15.10 7.10
CA GLY A 274 6.89 -15.95 6.74
C GLY A 274 6.93 -16.26 5.25
N ALA A 275 5.80 -16.62 4.66
CA ALA A 275 5.67 -16.87 3.23
C ALA A 275 6.05 -15.63 2.38
N ILE A 276 5.56 -14.44 2.76
CA ILE A 276 5.95 -13.18 2.14
C ILE A 276 7.46 -12.97 2.24
N ALA A 277 8.05 -13.19 3.42
CA ALA A 277 9.49 -13.03 3.64
C ALA A 277 10.31 -14.00 2.77
N THR A 278 9.93 -15.28 2.70
CA THR A 278 10.58 -16.29 1.84
C THR A 278 10.55 -15.87 0.38
N TYR A 279 9.39 -15.40 -0.11
CA TYR A 279 9.28 -14.92 -1.50
C TYR A 279 10.17 -13.69 -1.74
N LEU A 280 10.13 -12.67 -0.88
CA LEU A 280 10.92 -11.45 -1.05
C LEU A 280 12.43 -11.73 -1.01
N LYS A 281 12.88 -12.60 -0.11
CA LYS A 281 14.31 -13.02 -0.01
C LYS A 281 14.81 -13.75 -1.25
N SER A 282 13.94 -14.40 -1.99
CA SER A 282 14.30 -15.10 -3.22
C SER A 282 14.57 -14.16 -4.41
N LEU A 283 14.15 -12.89 -4.32
CA LEU A 283 14.28 -11.93 -5.42
C LEU A 283 15.73 -11.43 -5.54
N PRO A 284 16.40 -11.65 -6.69
CA PRO A 284 17.77 -11.19 -6.87
C PRO A 284 17.85 -9.67 -6.91
N GLY A 285 18.93 -9.10 -6.39
CA GLY A 285 19.23 -7.67 -6.57
C GLY A 285 19.55 -7.34 -8.04
N ASN A 286 19.26 -6.13 -8.47
CA ASN A 286 19.49 -5.67 -9.85
C ASN A 286 20.93 -5.17 -10.09
N GLY A 287 21.86 -5.36 -9.14
CA GLY A 287 23.20 -4.85 -9.22
C GLY A 287 23.20 -3.30 -9.14
N GLY A 288 23.01 -2.75 -7.96
CA GLY A 288 23.14 -1.31 -7.74
C GLY A 288 24.58 -0.89 -8.01
N GLY A 289 24.78 0.07 -8.93
CA GLY A 289 26.07 0.72 -9.09
C GLY A 289 26.47 1.38 -7.77
N THR A 290 27.68 1.16 -7.32
CA THR A 290 28.29 1.98 -6.25
C THR A 290 28.31 3.42 -6.76
N VAL A 291 27.50 4.27 -6.15
CA VAL A 291 27.66 5.71 -6.37
C VAL A 291 28.98 6.07 -5.68
N GLU A 292 29.96 6.58 -6.44
CA GLU A 292 31.15 7.14 -5.85
C GLU A 292 30.71 8.27 -4.92
N ALA A 293 30.95 8.10 -3.62
CA ALA A 293 30.71 9.16 -2.65
C ALA A 293 31.62 10.34 -3.03
N ALA A 294 31.04 11.43 -3.43
CA ALA A 294 31.77 12.67 -3.54
C ALA A 294 32.32 12.99 -2.14
N ASN A 295 33.64 13.12 -2.00
CA ASN A 295 34.30 13.51 -0.75
C ASN A 295 33.99 14.99 -0.44
N SER A 296 32.77 15.32 -0.13
CA SER A 296 32.34 16.65 0.30
C SER A 296 32.36 16.71 1.83
N SER A 297 33.00 17.73 2.38
CA SER A 297 32.98 17.98 3.82
C SER A 297 31.64 18.64 4.18
N HIS A 298 30.74 17.89 4.78
CA HIS A 298 29.46 18.39 5.28
C HIS A 298 29.56 18.89 6.72
N THR A 299 30.43 19.87 6.99
CA THR A 299 30.68 20.40 8.34
C THR A 299 29.43 20.99 8.97
N ASP A 300 28.62 21.72 8.21
CA ASP A 300 27.34 22.26 8.68
C ASP A 300 26.33 21.14 8.89
N GLY A 301 26.26 20.15 8.00
CA GLY A 301 25.44 18.95 8.19
C GLY A 301 25.78 18.19 9.47
N GLN A 302 27.05 18.00 9.75
CA GLN A 302 27.52 17.37 11.00
C GLN A 302 27.10 18.19 12.24
N ARG A 303 27.25 19.50 12.20
CA ARG A 303 26.84 20.40 13.29
C ARG A 303 25.33 20.29 13.53
N ILE A 304 24.51 20.37 12.47
CA ILE A 304 23.04 20.25 12.57
C ILE A 304 22.67 18.87 13.10
N TYR A 305 23.30 17.80 12.59
CA TYR A 305 23.07 16.44 13.08
C TYR A 305 23.33 16.32 14.58
N THR A 306 24.45 16.83 15.04
CA THR A 306 24.83 16.79 16.46
C THR A 306 23.82 17.51 17.34
N GLN A 307 23.30 18.65 16.89
CA GLN A 307 22.37 19.49 17.66
C GLN A 307 20.93 18.98 17.64
N GLN A 308 20.47 18.38 16.54
CA GLN A 308 19.05 18.10 16.31
C GLN A 308 18.71 16.61 16.24
N CYS A 309 19.67 15.75 15.86
CA CYS A 309 19.38 14.36 15.50
C CYS A 309 20.10 13.35 16.43
N ALA A 310 21.31 13.68 16.89
CA ALA A 310 22.18 12.74 17.60
C ALA A 310 21.63 12.28 18.97
N THR A 311 20.71 13.03 19.59
CA THR A 311 20.06 12.61 20.84
C THR A 311 19.26 11.32 20.66
N CYS A 312 18.59 11.17 19.51
CA CYS A 312 17.78 9.98 19.19
C CYS A 312 18.56 8.98 18.33
N HIS A 313 19.24 9.46 17.30
CA HIS A 313 19.93 8.58 16.33
C HIS A 313 21.38 8.26 16.73
N LEU A 314 21.88 8.73 17.87
CA LEU A 314 23.22 8.60 18.40
C LEU A 314 24.31 9.25 17.51
N PRO A 315 25.48 9.60 18.06
CA PRO A 315 26.56 10.22 17.28
C PRO A 315 27.13 9.33 16.16
N ASP A 316 26.99 8.01 16.28
CA ASP A 316 27.41 7.01 15.29
C ASP A 316 26.30 6.53 14.37
N GLY A 317 25.13 7.15 14.42
CA GLY A 317 24.01 6.84 13.55
C GLY A 317 23.33 5.50 13.79
N LYS A 318 23.60 4.79 14.91
CA LYS A 318 23.03 3.46 15.18
C LYS A 318 21.61 3.48 15.71
N GLY A 319 21.12 4.63 16.19
CA GLY A 319 19.79 4.74 16.76
C GLY A 319 19.58 3.87 18.00
N HIS A 320 18.34 3.59 18.31
CA HIS A 320 17.92 2.72 19.41
C HIS A 320 16.91 1.69 18.89
N ALA A 321 17.43 0.64 18.23
CA ALA A 321 16.58 -0.42 17.72
C ALA A 321 15.72 -1.06 18.85
N PRO A 322 14.48 -1.50 18.56
CA PRO A 322 13.84 -1.45 17.25
C PRO A 322 13.10 -0.14 16.95
N TYR A 323 12.93 0.77 17.92
CA TYR A 323 12.00 1.90 17.83
C TYR A 323 12.58 3.15 17.15
N ILE A 324 13.89 3.38 17.30
CA ILE A 324 14.56 4.49 16.62
C ILE A 324 15.52 3.89 15.62
N ALA A 325 15.18 4.05 14.35
CA ALA A 325 15.90 3.44 13.23
C ALA A 325 17.39 3.79 13.24
N PRO A 326 18.27 2.84 12.94
CA PRO A 326 19.63 3.16 12.56
C PRO A 326 19.64 3.98 11.27
N LEU A 327 20.57 4.90 11.14
CA LEU A 327 20.87 5.63 9.89
C LEU A 327 22.07 4.98 9.18
N THR A 328 22.89 4.28 9.94
CA THR A 328 23.99 3.45 9.44
C THR A 328 23.44 2.20 8.76
N GLY A 329 23.77 1.98 7.48
CA GLY A 329 23.35 0.79 6.73
C GLY A 329 21.84 0.68 6.50
N ASN A 330 21.09 1.75 6.70
CA ASN A 330 19.65 1.78 6.47
C ASN A 330 19.35 1.87 4.97
N PRO A 331 18.48 1.00 4.41
CA PRO A 331 18.13 1.01 2.99
C PRO A 331 17.66 2.38 2.49
N THR A 332 16.81 3.08 3.25
CA THR A 332 16.32 4.41 2.87
C THR A 332 17.42 5.46 2.76
N VAL A 333 18.44 5.37 3.60
CA VAL A 333 19.61 6.26 3.53
C VAL A 333 20.42 6.00 2.27
N ALA A 334 20.50 4.74 1.84
CA ALA A 334 21.22 4.27 0.67
C ALA A 334 20.43 4.40 -0.65
N ASP A 335 19.13 4.65 -0.59
CA ASP A 335 18.28 4.76 -1.78
C ASP A 335 18.83 5.77 -2.80
N PRO A 336 18.75 5.47 -4.10
CA PRO A 336 19.19 6.40 -5.15
C PRO A 336 18.36 7.69 -5.18
N ASP A 337 17.08 7.62 -4.80
CA ASP A 337 16.19 8.78 -4.67
C ASP A 337 16.08 9.19 -3.19
N PRO A 338 16.57 10.38 -2.81
CA PRO A 338 16.57 10.83 -1.42
C PRO A 338 15.21 11.33 -0.92
N SER A 339 14.16 11.27 -1.73
CA SER A 339 12.85 11.88 -1.42
C SER A 339 12.29 11.45 -0.07
N SER A 340 12.37 10.17 0.27
CA SER A 340 11.90 9.67 1.57
C SER A 340 12.70 10.24 2.73
N LEU A 341 14.02 10.30 2.63
CA LEU A 341 14.86 10.83 3.69
C LEU A 341 14.67 12.34 3.86
N ILE A 342 14.48 13.08 2.77
CA ILE A 342 14.12 14.50 2.81
C ILE A 342 12.75 14.68 3.45
N ASN A 343 11.76 13.88 3.02
CA ASN A 343 10.38 14.00 3.46
C ASN A 343 10.25 13.72 4.96
N ILE A 344 10.87 12.63 5.46
CA ILE A 344 10.85 12.29 6.88
C ILE A 344 11.56 13.37 7.74
N ALA A 345 12.66 13.95 7.25
CA ALA A 345 13.34 15.04 7.94
C ALA A 345 12.47 16.31 8.00
N LEU A 346 11.80 16.65 6.91
CA LEU A 346 10.90 17.79 6.87
C LEU A 346 9.67 17.59 7.75
N ASN A 347 8.97 16.48 7.59
CA ASN A 347 7.59 16.32 8.01
C ASN A 347 7.42 15.42 9.24
N GLY A 348 8.46 14.70 9.63
CA GLY A 348 8.38 13.71 10.70
C GLY A 348 7.59 12.46 10.29
N SER A 349 7.22 11.64 11.26
CA SER A 349 6.43 10.41 11.05
C SER A 349 5.10 10.46 11.77
N SER A 350 4.10 9.78 11.22
CA SER A 350 2.92 9.35 11.96
C SER A 350 3.28 8.27 12.99
N ARG A 351 2.32 7.80 13.78
CA ARG A 351 2.56 6.75 14.76
C ARG A 351 2.23 5.38 14.18
N ILE A 352 3.12 4.44 14.41
CA ILE A 352 2.82 3.03 14.26
C ILE A 352 1.92 2.61 15.42
N VAL A 353 0.89 1.80 15.13
CA VAL A 353 -0.08 1.32 16.12
C VAL A 353 -0.23 -0.18 15.96
N VAL A 354 0.36 -0.95 16.85
CA VAL A 354 0.29 -2.42 16.84
C VAL A 354 -0.59 -2.90 17.98
N ALA A 355 -1.53 -3.79 17.68
CA ALA A 355 -2.49 -4.30 18.66
C ALA A 355 -3.23 -3.21 19.46
N GLY A 356 -3.49 -2.06 18.83
CA GLY A 356 -4.14 -0.91 19.44
C GLY A 356 -3.23 -0.03 20.31
N MET A 357 -1.94 -0.37 20.41
CA MET A 357 -0.96 0.40 21.18
C MET A 357 -0.09 1.25 20.25
N PRO A 358 -0.18 2.58 20.34
CA PRO A 358 0.69 3.47 19.56
C PRO A 358 2.11 3.46 20.11
N ASP A 359 3.09 3.57 19.22
CA ASP A 359 4.49 3.73 19.60
C ASP A 359 4.70 4.97 20.49
N ALA A 360 5.59 4.81 21.47
CA ALA A 360 5.99 5.90 22.35
C ALA A 360 6.75 7.01 21.58
N TYR A 361 7.55 6.62 20.59
CA TYR A 361 8.40 7.52 19.82
C TYR A 361 7.85 7.72 18.41
N ARG A 362 8.09 8.90 17.87
CA ARG A 362 7.94 9.24 16.46
C ARG A 362 8.98 10.28 16.09
N MET A 363 9.40 10.31 14.87
CA MET A 363 10.32 11.35 14.40
C MET A 363 9.60 12.71 14.37
N PRO A 364 10.12 13.77 15.01
CA PRO A 364 9.55 15.10 14.94
C PRO A 364 9.78 15.73 13.56
N GLN A 365 8.96 16.73 13.23
CA GLN A 365 9.15 17.53 12.02
C GLN A 365 10.22 18.62 12.22
N PHE A 366 11.03 18.86 11.21
CA PHE A 366 12.01 19.96 11.21
C PHE A 366 11.67 21.05 10.18
N ARG A 367 10.53 20.93 9.50
CA ARG A 367 10.08 21.83 8.43
C ARG A 367 10.03 23.31 8.85
N VAL A 368 9.74 23.63 10.11
CA VAL A 368 9.65 24.99 10.64
C VAL A 368 11.02 25.45 11.19
N LEU A 369 11.81 24.51 11.67
CA LEU A 369 13.09 24.81 12.36
C LEU A 369 14.26 24.97 11.38
N LEU A 370 14.29 24.17 10.32
CA LEU A 370 15.42 24.10 9.39
C LEU A 370 15.00 24.60 7.98
N ARG A 371 15.89 25.41 7.37
CA ARG A 371 15.76 25.86 5.99
C ARG A 371 16.11 24.74 5.00
N ASP A 372 15.86 24.99 3.70
CA ASP A 372 16.12 24.01 2.64
C ASP A 372 17.61 23.65 2.52
N ASP A 373 18.48 24.63 2.65
CA ASP A 373 19.93 24.43 2.65
C ASP A 373 20.38 23.60 3.87
N GLU A 374 19.84 23.87 5.04
CA GLU A 374 20.17 23.14 6.27
C GLU A 374 19.66 21.69 6.24
N ILE A 375 18.48 21.43 5.71
CA ILE A 375 17.97 20.06 5.50
C ILE A 375 18.85 19.34 4.47
N ALA A 376 19.24 20.01 3.36
CA ALA A 376 20.11 19.42 2.34
C ALA A 376 21.46 19.01 2.93
N GLU A 377 22.07 19.86 3.75
CA GLU A 377 23.36 19.60 4.41
C GLU A 377 23.29 18.43 5.40
N VAL A 378 22.28 18.40 6.29
CA VAL A 378 22.16 17.31 7.27
C VAL A 378 21.82 15.98 6.62
N VAL A 379 20.96 15.97 5.60
CA VAL A 379 20.61 14.75 4.86
C VAL A 379 21.82 14.26 4.07
N SER A 380 22.59 15.14 3.43
CA SER A 380 23.83 14.77 2.74
C SER A 380 24.86 14.19 3.71
N TYR A 381 25.04 14.81 4.88
CA TYR A 381 25.89 14.28 5.94
C TYR A 381 25.50 12.85 6.34
N ILE A 382 24.20 12.60 6.59
CA ILE A 382 23.69 11.27 6.96
C ILE A 382 23.99 10.25 5.84
N ARG A 383 23.74 10.63 4.59
CA ARG A 383 23.93 9.77 3.42
C ARG A 383 25.39 9.42 3.11
N GLN A 384 26.33 10.14 3.69
CA GLN A 384 27.78 9.97 3.46
C GLN A 384 28.58 9.66 4.73
N SER A 385 27.90 9.46 5.86
CA SER A 385 28.55 9.16 7.14
C SER A 385 28.46 7.67 7.48
N TRP A 386 29.31 7.22 8.39
CA TRP A 386 29.28 5.87 9.02
C TRP A 386 29.30 4.71 8.01
N GLY A 387 29.94 4.88 6.86
CA GLY A 387 30.01 3.87 5.80
C GLY A 387 28.87 3.94 4.78
N ASN A 388 27.93 4.86 4.93
CA ASN A 388 26.97 5.18 3.86
C ASN A 388 27.68 5.89 2.70
N THR A 389 27.33 5.55 1.45
CA THR A 389 28.01 6.04 0.23
C THR A 389 27.05 6.60 -0.80
N ALA A 390 25.93 7.15 -0.37
CA ALA A 390 24.91 7.69 -1.29
C ALA A 390 25.20 9.15 -1.68
N SER A 391 24.55 9.63 -2.76
CA SER A 391 24.74 10.98 -3.29
C SER A 391 24.27 12.06 -2.33
N SER A 392 24.90 13.26 -2.44
CA SER A 392 24.45 14.47 -1.73
C SER A 392 23.07 14.92 -2.21
N VAL A 393 22.41 15.72 -1.39
CA VAL A 393 21.11 16.32 -1.62
C VAL A 393 21.27 17.82 -1.88
N THR A 394 20.48 18.37 -2.80
CA THR A 394 20.49 19.80 -3.10
C THR A 394 19.34 20.54 -2.39
N PRO A 395 19.48 21.85 -2.11
CA PRO A 395 18.38 22.66 -1.58
C PRO A 395 17.14 22.67 -2.47
N ASP A 396 17.31 22.58 -3.80
CA ASP A 396 16.19 22.53 -4.75
C ASP A 396 15.36 21.24 -4.59
N GLN A 397 16.00 20.09 -4.33
CA GLN A 397 15.30 18.83 -4.02
C GLN A 397 14.46 18.97 -2.75
N VAL A 398 15.03 19.59 -1.72
CA VAL A 398 14.32 19.84 -0.46
C VAL A 398 13.14 20.79 -0.68
N SER A 399 13.37 21.91 -1.36
CA SER A 399 12.35 22.91 -1.67
C SER A 399 11.17 22.32 -2.45
N LYS A 400 11.45 21.45 -3.41
CA LYS A 400 10.41 20.73 -4.17
C LYS A 400 9.51 19.89 -3.27
N ILE A 401 10.10 19.10 -2.36
CA ILE A 401 9.35 18.26 -1.44
C ILE A 401 8.59 19.10 -0.41
N ARG A 402 9.23 20.14 0.16
CA ARG A 402 8.58 21.05 1.11
C ARG A 402 7.31 21.69 0.56
N ARG A 403 7.30 22.08 -0.72
CA ARG A 403 6.12 22.68 -1.37
C ARG A 403 5.02 21.65 -1.67
N ALA A 404 5.38 20.38 -1.82
CA ALA A 404 4.49 19.34 -2.29
C ALA A 404 3.96 18.43 -1.15
N SER A 405 4.47 18.59 0.07
CA SER A 405 4.12 17.75 1.21
C SER A 405 3.75 18.57 2.45
N GLU A 406 3.11 17.93 3.41
CA GLU A 406 2.71 18.51 4.68
C GLU A 406 3.30 17.72 5.85
N ALA A 407 3.29 18.31 7.04
CA ALA A 407 3.73 17.66 8.25
C ALA A 407 2.88 16.41 8.56
N ALA A 408 3.51 15.36 9.05
CA ALA A 408 2.81 14.17 9.48
C ALA A 408 1.85 14.47 10.63
N SER A 409 0.67 13.86 10.58
CA SER A 409 -0.36 14.01 11.61
C SER A 409 0.09 13.39 12.94
N ASP A 410 -0.27 14.06 14.05
CA ASP A 410 -0.14 13.52 15.40
C ASP A 410 -1.27 12.57 15.79
N ALA A 411 -2.34 12.55 15.00
CA ALA A 411 -3.51 11.74 15.29
C ALA A 411 -3.18 10.25 15.21
N VAL A 412 -3.61 9.50 16.21
CA VAL A 412 -3.62 8.04 16.17
C VAL A 412 -4.89 7.62 15.45
N VAL A 413 -4.73 7.09 14.25
CA VAL A 413 -5.87 6.62 13.44
C VAL A 413 -5.86 5.09 13.42
N ILE A 414 -6.93 4.48 13.91
CA ILE A 414 -7.18 3.03 13.85
C ILE A 414 -8.46 2.83 13.04
N LEU A 415 -8.32 2.27 11.86
CA LEU A 415 -9.47 1.97 11.01
C LEU A 415 -10.09 0.63 11.41
N LYS A 416 -11.32 0.66 11.88
CA LYS A 416 -12.10 -0.54 12.16
C LYS A 416 -12.63 -1.12 10.86
N MET A 417 -12.85 -2.44 10.82
CA MET A 417 -13.43 -3.11 9.65
C MET A 417 -14.95 -3.24 9.76
N ARG A 418 -15.49 -3.07 10.95
CA ARG A 418 -16.93 -3.19 11.27
C ARG A 418 -17.37 -2.06 12.20
#